data_8e9f886e004e42cad28ecef5aa9b95c5
#
_entry.id   8e9f886e004e42cad28ecef5aa9b95c5
#
_cell.length_a   1.000
_cell.length_b   1.000
_cell.length_c   1.000
_cell.angle_alpha   90.00
_cell.angle_beta   90.00
_cell.angle_gamma   90.00
#
_symmetry.space_group_name_H-M   'P 1'
#
loop_
_entity.id
_entity.type
_entity.pdbx_description
1 polymer ?
#
loop_
_entity_poly.entity_id
_entity_poly.type
_entity_poly.pdbx_seq_one_letter_code
_entity_poly.pdbx_strand_id
1 'polypeptide(L)'
;MNGNQQCVWITGASSGIGLAAANAWSKKGAYVILSSRRKPELDKVVASWNKEAQKRSLVLPLDLSQSEAMTAHVSQALAWQGHVDVMVHCGGISQRSLAIETALEVDRRVMEIDYFGTVALTKALLPHFVERKKGQFAVITSLMGLFSSPLRSGYCAAKHALHGFFEAQ
;
A
#
# COMPACT_ATOMS: atom_id res chain seq x y z
N MET A 1 12.93 -1.06 26.16
CA MET A 1 12.39 -0.91 24.80
C MET A 1 11.63 0.40 24.77
N ASN A 2 12.04 1.36 23.91
CA ASN A 2 11.41 2.69 23.87
C ASN A 2 9.97 2.55 23.35
N GLY A 3 8.99 2.70 24.22
CA GLY A 3 7.57 2.42 23.98
C GLY A 3 6.83 3.37 23.05
N ASN A 4 7.49 3.97 22.05
CA ASN A 4 6.88 4.96 21.18
C ASN A 4 7.35 4.93 19.71
N GLN A 5 7.98 3.83 19.26
CA GLN A 5 8.34 3.70 17.85
C GLN A 5 7.13 3.22 17.03
N GLN A 6 6.72 4.02 16.05
CA GLN A 6 5.62 3.66 15.16
C GLN A 6 5.99 2.48 14.25
N CYS A 7 5.05 1.59 14.01
CA CYS A 7 5.12 0.56 12.98
C CYS A 7 4.31 1.01 11.76
N VAL A 8 4.99 1.15 10.64
CA VAL A 8 4.42 1.67 9.39
C VAL A 8 4.50 0.61 8.30
N TRP A 9 3.38 0.26 7.71
CA TRP A 9 3.31 -0.68 6.60
C TRP A 9 3.05 0.06 5.29
N ILE A 10 3.87 -0.18 4.25
CA ILE A 10 3.84 0.57 2.99
C ILE A 10 3.72 -0.40 1.82
N THR A 11 2.64 -0.31 1.04
CA THR A 11 2.54 -1.00 -0.25
C THR A 11 3.21 -0.19 -1.36
N GLY A 12 3.63 -0.86 -2.45
CA GLY A 12 4.35 -0.19 -3.53
C GLY A 12 5.74 0.33 -3.13
N ALA A 13 6.32 -0.21 -2.05
CA ALA A 13 7.57 0.28 -1.44
C ALA A 13 8.83 0.05 -2.29
N SER A 14 8.76 -0.65 -3.43
CA SER A 14 9.91 -0.94 -4.28
C SER A 14 10.33 0.21 -5.21
N SER A 15 9.52 1.26 -5.37
CA SER A 15 9.81 2.38 -6.28
C SER A 15 8.97 3.62 -5.98
N GLY A 16 9.29 4.75 -6.59
CA GLY A 16 8.47 5.96 -6.59
C GLY A 16 8.13 6.50 -5.19
N ILE A 17 6.87 6.88 -5.00
CA ILE A 17 6.37 7.48 -3.76
C ILE A 17 6.48 6.51 -2.58
N GLY A 18 6.14 5.23 -2.78
CA GLY A 18 6.23 4.22 -1.73
C GLY A 18 7.66 4.01 -1.22
N LEU A 19 8.65 3.98 -2.12
CA LEU A 19 10.07 3.93 -1.78
C LEU A 19 10.51 5.18 -1.01
N ALA A 20 10.11 6.37 -1.47
CA ALA A 20 10.44 7.62 -0.79
C ALA A 20 9.85 7.66 0.64
N ALA A 21 8.60 7.22 0.79
CA ALA A 21 7.94 7.09 2.08
C ALA A 21 8.67 6.09 3.01
N ALA A 22 9.03 4.91 2.49
CA ALA A 22 9.77 3.90 3.26
C ALA A 22 11.11 4.45 3.76
N ASN A 23 11.86 5.15 2.91
CA ASN A 23 13.12 5.80 3.28
C ASN A 23 12.90 6.89 4.35
N ALA A 24 11.85 7.68 4.23
CA ALA A 24 11.56 8.76 5.19
C ALA A 24 11.22 8.20 6.59
N TRP A 25 10.38 7.17 6.64
CA TRP A 25 10.00 6.52 7.90
C TRP A 25 11.18 5.77 8.54
N SER A 26 11.99 5.07 7.73
CA SER A 26 13.21 4.42 8.20
C SER A 26 14.19 5.41 8.86
N LYS A 27 14.40 6.60 8.25
CA LYS A 27 15.23 7.67 8.80
C LYS A 27 14.71 8.24 10.11
N LYS A 28 13.38 8.24 10.32
CA LYS A 28 12.74 8.64 11.59
C LYS A 28 12.84 7.57 12.67
N GLY A 29 13.43 6.41 12.38
CA GLY A 29 13.58 5.32 13.33
C GLY A 29 12.36 4.42 13.49
N ALA A 30 11.35 4.53 12.62
CA ALA A 30 10.18 3.67 12.65
C ALA A 30 10.52 2.20 12.34
N TYR A 31 9.66 1.28 12.78
CA TYR A 31 9.56 -0.06 12.21
C TYR A 31 8.85 0.04 10.87
N VAL A 32 9.42 -0.51 9.81
CA VAL A 32 8.89 -0.37 8.45
C VAL A 32 8.64 -1.73 7.82
N ILE A 33 7.40 -2.00 7.46
CA ILE A 33 7.01 -3.17 6.64
C ILE A 33 6.91 -2.70 5.19
N LEU A 34 7.72 -3.31 4.32
CA LEU A 34 7.79 -2.98 2.90
C LEU A 34 7.11 -4.07 2.09
N SER A 35 6.10 -3.70 1.32
CA SER A 35 5.37 -4.62 0.45
C SER A 35 5.35 -4.18 -1.01
N SER A 36 5.61 -5.11 -1.88
CA SER A 36 5.38 -5.09 -3.33
C SER A 36 5.48 -6.52 -3.87
N ARG A 37 5.14 -6.75 -5.12
CA ARG A 37 5.29 -8.07 -5.77
C ARG A 37 6.75 -8.50 -5.92
N ARG A 38 7.68 -7.55 -6.05
CA ARG A 38 9.10 -7.79 -6.39
C ARG A 38 9.95 -7.82 -5.12
N LYS A 39 10.02 -9.00 -4.48
CA LYS A 39 10.85 -9.21 -3.29
C LYS A 39 12.31 -8.76 -3.47
N PRO A 40 13.02 -9.12 -4.58
CA PRO A 40 14.41 -8.70 -4.76
C PRO A 40 14.60 -7.18 -4.74
N GLU A 41 13.64 -6.41 -5.25
CA GLU A 41 13.72 -4.95 -5.23
C GLU A 41 13.52 -4.40 -3.81
N LEU A 42 12.63 -5.00 -3.02
CA LEU A 42 12.46 -4.64 -1.62
C LEU A 42 13.72 -4.97 -0.80
N ASP A 43 14.33 -6.11 -1.05
CA ASP A 43 15.58 -6.52 -0.40
C ASP A 43 16.72 -5.51 -0.69
N LYS A 44 16.83 -5.02 -1.93
CA LYS A 44 17.78 -3.97 -2.31
C LYS A 44 17.52 -2.66 -1.55
N VAL A 45 16.25 -2.28 -1.40
CA VAL A 45 15.88 -1.07 -0.62
C VAL A 45 16.38 -1.20 0.81
N VAL A 46 16.06 -2.31 1.48
CA VAL A 46 16.48 -2.55 2.87
C VAL A 46 18.00 -2.65 2.98
N ALA A 47 18.68 -3.31 2.04
CA ALA A 47 20.14 -3.41 2.01
C ALA A 47 20.85 -2.05 1.88
N SER A 48 20.20 -1.04 1.30
CA SER A 48 20.73 0.32 1.19
C SER A 48 20.66 1.11 2.51
N TRP A 49 19.92 0.63 3.51
CA TRP A 49 19.77 1.28 4.80
C TRP A 49 20.93 0.92 5.75
N ASN A 50 21.15 1.74 6.78
CA ASN A 50 22.10 1.41 7.83
C ASN A 50 21.64 0.17 8.64
N LYS A 51 22.55 -0.46 9.35
CA LYS A 51 22.31 -1.72 10.08
C LYS A 51 21.16 -1.64 11.08
N GLU A 52 21.00 -0.52 11.78
CA GLU A 52 19.92 -0.33 12.74
C GLU A 52 18.55 -0.20 12.05
N ALA A 53 18.48 0.47 10.92
CA ALA A 53 17.28 0.55 10.12
C ALA A 53 16.90 -0.81 9.48
N GLN A 54 17.90 -1.57 9.04
CA GLN A 54 17.69 -2.95 8.55
C GLN A 54 17.05 -3.84 9.62
N LYS A 55 17.49 -3.75 10.87
CA LYS A 55 16.90 -4.51 12.00
C LYS A 55 15.44 -4.11 12.28
N ARG A 56 15.05 -2.91 11.92
CA ARG A 56 13.69 -2.39 12.07
C ARG A 56 12.86 -2.46 10.78
N SER A 57 13.16 -3.40 9.91
CA SER A 57 12.43 -3.58 8.66
C SER A 57 11.97 -5.02 8.46
N LEU A 58 10.79 -5.17 7.86
CA LEU A 58 10.25 -6.43 7.38
C LEU A 58 9.95 -6.32 5.89
N VAL A 59 10.56 -7.18 5.09
CA VAL A 59 10.17 -7.36 3.69
C VAL A 59 9.04 -8.38 3.63
N LEU A 60 7.85 -7.93 3.25
CA LEU A 60 6.63 -8.75 3.16
C LEU A 60 6.08 -8.64 1.72
N PRO A 61 6.47 -9.53 0.81
CA PRO A 61 5.96 -9.52 -0.56
C PRO A 61 4.44 -9.65 -0.60
N LEU A 62 3.79 -8.86 -1.44
CA LEU A 62 2.33 -8.82 -1.54
C LEU A 62 1.91 -8.45 -2.96
N ASP A 63 0.94 -9.17 -3.51
CA ASP A 63 0.27 -8.84 -4.77
C ASP A 63 -1.16 -8.36 -4.48
N LEU A 64 -1.45 -7.10 -4.81
CA LEU A 64 -2.77 -6.50 -4.61
C LEU A 64 -3.87 -7.14 -5.48
N SER A 65 -3.50 -7.90 -6.52
CA SER A 65 -4.48 -8.65 -7.30
C SER A 65 -4.97 -9.95 -6.62
N GLN A 66 -4.42 -10.30 -5.46
CA GLN A 66 -4.79 -11.49 -4.69
C GLN A 66 -5.54 -11.11 -3.42
N SER A 67 -6.73 -10.57 -3.57
CA SER A 67 -7.53 -10.00 -2.47
C SER A 67 -7.80 -11.01 -1.34
N GLU A 68 -7.92 -12.28 -1.66
CA GLU A 68 -8.14 -13.40 -0.70
C GLU A 68 -6.92 -13.65 0.21
N ALA A 69 -5.72 -13.27 -0.20
CA ALA A 69 -4.50 -13.47 0.57
C ALA A 69 -4.28 -12.39 1.66
N MET A 70 -5.05 -11.30 1.66
CA MET A 70 -4.78 -10.12 2.50
C MET A 70 -4.84 -10.42 3.99
N THR A 71 -5.74 -11.27 4.44
CA THR A 71 -5.84 -11.67 5.86
C THR A 71 -4.56 -12.39 6.33
N ALA A 72 -3.99 -13.26 5.50
CA ALA A 72 -2.75 -13.94 5.83
C ALA A 72 -1.56 -12.97 5.91
N HIS A 73 -1.49 -11.98 4.99
CA HIS A 73 -0.46 -10.95 5.05
C HIS A 73 -0.60 -10.04 6.29
N VAL A 74 -1.82 -9.69 6.69
CA VAL A 74 -2.06 -8.93 7.93
C VAL A 74 -1.57 -9.75 9.14
N SER A 75 -1.90 -11.04 9.21
CA SER A 75 -1.42 -11.91 10.29
C SER A 75 0.10 -11.94 10.38
N GLN A 76 0.81 -12.04 9.24
CA GLN A 76 2.27 -11.99 9.20
C GLN A 76 2.83 -10.64 9.64
N ALA A 77 2.22 -9.54 9.20
CA ALA A 77 2.63 -8.20 9.58
C ALA A 77 2.48 -7.97 11.10
N LEU A 78 1.36 -8.41 11.67
CA LEU A 78 1.10 -8.29 13.11
C LEU A 78 1.99 -9.21 13.96
N ALA A 79 2.32 -10.41 13.46
CA ALA A 79 3.21 -11.34 14.16
C ALA A 79 4.63 -10.76 14.35
N TRP A 80 5.07 -9.81 13.52
CA TRP A 80 6.42 -9.25 13.60
C TRP A 80 6.62 -8.27 14.76
N GLN A 81 5.72 -7.29 14.97
CA GLN A 81 5.84 -6.28 16.02
C GLN A 81 4.61 -6.19 16.94
N GLY A 82 3.64 -7.08 16.77
CA GLY A 82 2.39 -7.07 17.52
C GLY A 82 1.40 -5.99 17.07
N HIS A 83 1.82 -5.05 16.25
CA HIS A 83 0.95 -3.95 15.81
C HIS A 83 1.40 -3.29 14.51
N VAL A 84 0.46 -2.61 13.87
CA VAL A 84 0.68 -1.59 12.84
C VAL A 84 0.00 -0.30 13.32
N ASP A 85 0.67 0.83 13.19
CA ASP A 85 0.12 2.16 13.55
C ASP A 85 -0.34 2.93 12.31
N VAL A 86 0.38 2.79 11.20
CA VAL A 86 0.08 3.48 9.94
C VAL A 86 0.16 2.51 8.79
N MET A 87 -0.90 2.43 8.00
CA MET A 87 -0.91 1.73 6.71
C MET A 87 -0.86 2.75 5.57
N VAL A 88 0.17 2.69 4.72
CA VAL A 88 0.37 3.59 3.58
C VAL A 88 0.12 2.83 2.28
N HIS A 89 -0.99 3.11 1.64
CA HIS A 89 -1.36 2.54 0.35
C HIS A 89 -0.73 3.35 -0.80
N CYS A 90 0.40 2.87 -1.33
CA CYS A 90 1.07 3.44 -2.50
C CYS A 90 1.12 2.47 -3.70
N GLY A 91 0.66 1.23 -3.51
CA GLY A 91 0.61 0.24 -4.59
C GLY A 91 -0.46 0.59 -5.61
N GLY A 92 -0.16 0.39 -6.88
CA GLY A 92 -1.11 0.61 -7.96
C GLY A 92 -0.44 0.48 -9.34
N ILE A 93 -1.26 0.47 -10.36
CA ILE A 93 -0.86 0.50 -11.78
C ILE A 93 -1.62 1.60 -12.50
N SER A 94 -1.22 1.91 -13.71
CA SER A 94 -1.92 2.88 -14.56
C SER A 94 -2.06 2.32 -15.97
N GLN A 95 -3.08 2.78 -16.68
CA GLN A 95 -3.29 2.54 -18.10
C GLN A 95 -3.27 3.88 -18.85
N ARG A 96 -2.82 3.86 -20.11
CA ARG A 96 -2.85 5.02 -21.00
C ARG A 96 -3.19 4.57 -22.41
N SER A 97 -4.46 4.66 -22.77
CA SER A 97 -5.00 4.31 -24.10
C SER A 97 -6.36 4.96 -24.29
N LEU A 98 -6.83 5.05 -25.54
CA LEU A 98 -8.21 5.46 -25.83
C LEU A 98 -9.19 4.41 -25.29
N ALA A 99 -10.35 4.84 -24.80
CA ALA A 99 -11.35 3.92 -24.26
C ALA A 99 -11.83 2.89 -25.29
N ILE A 100 -11.91 3.30 -26.57
CA ILE A 100 -12.29 2.40 -27.68
C ILE A 100 -11.23 1.31 -27.97
N GLU A 101 -9.98 1.55 -27.60
CA GLU A 101 -8.84 0.65 -27.82
C GLU A 101 -8.51 -0.18 -26.58
N THR A 102 -9.06 0.19 -25.43
CA THR A 102 -8.77 -0.48 -24.15
C THR A 102 -9.67 -1.69 -23.98
N ALA A 103 -9.09 -2.87 -23.94
CA ALA A 103 -9.82 -4.09 -23.62
C ALA A 103 -10.34 -4.03 -22.18
N LEU A 104 -11.58 -4.51 -21.95
CA LEU A 104 -12.24 -4.48 -20.63
C LEU A 104 -11.41 -5.17 -19.53
N GLU A 105 -10.59 -6.16 -19.89
CA GLU A 105 -9.66 -6.86 -19.00
C GLU A 105 -8.59 -5.92 -18.40
N VAL A 106 -8.19 -4.90 -19.15
CA VAL A 106 -7.27 -3.86 -18.67
C VAL A 106 -7.95 -3.02 -17.58
N ASP A 107 -9.19 -2.58 -17.83
CA ASP A 107 -9.96 -1.82 -16.84
C ASP A 107 -10.22 -2.65 -15.58
N ARG A 108 -10.62 -3.92 -15.74
CA ARG A 108 -10.79 -4.86 -14.62
C ARG A 108 -9.50 -5.01 -13.81
N ARG A 109 -8.35 -5.16 -14.48
CA ARG A 109 -7.06 -5.31 -13.81
C ARG A 109 -6.66 -4.06 -13.04
N VAL A 110 -6.91 -2.88 -13.60
CA VAL A 110 -6.66 -1.60 -12.91
C VAL A 110 -7.53 -1.51 -11.66
N MET A 111 -8.85 -1.78 -11.79
CA MET A 111 -9.77 -1.80 -10.65
C MET A 111 -9.38 -2.85 -9.61
N GLU A 112 -9.00 -4.04 -10.01
CA GLU A 112 -8.59 -5.12 -9.10
C GLU A 112 -7.39 -4.71 -8.24
N ILE A 113 -6.34 -4.16 -8.87
CA ILE A 113 -5.11 -3.82 -8.17
C ILE A 113 -5.26 -2.52 -7.38
N ASP A 114 -5.77 -1.45 -8.02
CA ASP A 114 -5.77 -0.12 -7.41
C ASP A 114 -6.88 0.05 -6.37
N TYR A 115 -8.05 -0.55 -6.60
CA TYR A 115 -9.22 -0.42 -5.72
C TYR A 115 -9.44 -1.67 -4.86
N PHE A 116 -9.79 -2.80 -5.46
CA PHE A 116 -10.20 -3.98 -4.67
C PHE A 116 -9.06 -4.51 -3.78
N GLY A 117 -7.84 -4.62 -4.28
CA GLY A 117 -6.69 -5.04 -3.47
C GLY A 117 -6.40 -4.07 -2.32
N THR A 118 -6.48 -2.76 -2.56
CA THR A 118 -6.34 -1.74 -1.52
C THR A 118 -7.45 -1.85 -0.47
N VAL A 119 -8.70 -2.00 -0.89
CA VAL A 119 -9.86 -2.17 0.00
C VAL A 119 -9.78 -3.48 0.78
N ALA A 120 -9.40 -4.58 0.13
CA ALA A 120 -9.26 -5.87 0.80
C ALA A 120 -8.21 -5.83 1.91
N LEU A 121 -7.04 -5.24 1.65
CA LEU A 121 -5.99 -5.06 2.67
C LEU A 121 -6.45 -4.13 3.80
N THR A 122 -7.14 -3.04 3.46
CA THR A 122 -7.74 -2.12 4.45
C THR A 122 -8.71 -2.87 5.35
N LYS A 123 -9.68 -3.60 4.77
CA LYS A 123 -10.69 -4.35 5.54
C LYS A 123 -10.07 -5.45 6.41
N ALA A 124 -9.02 -6.10 5.94
CA ALA A 124 -8.31 -7.11 6.73
C ALA A 124 -7.57 -6.49 7.94
N LEU A 125 -7.03 -5.27 7.82
CA LEU A 125 -6.29 -4.60 8.90
C LEU A 125 -7.20 -3.77 9.82
N LEU A 126 -8.35 -3.30 9.34
CA LEU A 126 -9.26 -2.41 10.07
C LEU A 126 -9.68 -2.94 11.45
N PRO A 127 -10.03 -4.24 11.65
CA PRO A 127 -10.36 -4.77 12.96
C PRO A 127 -9.28 -4.53 14.01
N HIS A 128 -8.00 -4.66 13.63
CA HIS A 128 -6.87 -4.39 14.51
C HIS A 128 -6.80 -2.91 14.94
N PHE A 129 -7.08 -1.97 14.03
CA PHE A 129 -7.13 -0.55 14.37
C PHE A 129 -8.32 -0.21 15.30
N VAL A 130 -9.48 -0.81 15.02
CA VAL A 130 -10.69 -0.63 15.84
C VAL A 130 -10.49 -1.16 17.26
N GLU A 131 -9.97 -2.39 17.41
CA GLU A 131 -9.69 -3.01 18.72
C GLU A 131 -8.70 -2.17 19.54
N ARG A 132 -7.63 -1.69 18.91
CA ARG A 132 -6.64 -0.82 19.57
C ARG A 132 -7.13 0.62 19.79
N LYS A 133 -8.22 1.03 19.19
CA LYS A 133 -8.69 2.43 19.14
C LYS A 133 -7.59 3.37 18.64
N LYS A 134 -6.73 2.87 17.76
CA LYS A 134 -5.56 3.57 17.24
C LYS A 134 -5.13 2.96 15.91
N GLY A 135 -4.97 3.77 14.90
CA GLY A 135 -4.49 3.42 13.58
C GLY A 135 -4.75 4.55 12.59
N GLN A 136 -4.03 4.53 11.48
CA GLN A 136 -4.19 5.51 10.42
C GLN A 136 -4.01 4.86 9.06
N PHE A 137 -4.90 5.16 8.13
CA PHE A 137 -4.71 4.90 6.71
C PHE A 137 -4.24 6.17 6.00
N ALA A 138 -3.16 6.07 5.23
CA ALA A 138 -2.71 7.08 4.28
C ALA A 138 -2.80 6.48 2.88
N VAL A 139 -3.57 7.10 2.00
CA VAL A 139 -3.84 6.54 0.67
C VAL A 139 -3.32 7.48 -0.40
N ILE A 140 -2.41 7.00 -1.22
CA ILE A 140 -1.92 7.76 -2.37
C ILE A 140 -2.90 7.59 -3.52
N THR A 141 -3.78 8.53 -3.65
CA THR A 141 -4.73 8.62 -4.76
C THR A 141 -4.05 9.27 -5.98
N SER A 142 -4.68 10.21 -6.62
CA SER A 142 -4.13 10.98 -7.75
C SER A 142 -4.98 12.22 -7.96
N LEU A 143 -4.46 13.23 -8.62
CA LEU A 143 -5.29 14.28 -9.23
C LEU A 143 -6.39 13.68 -10.13
N MET A 144 -6.10 12.51 -10.75
CA MET A 144 -7.07 11.76 -11.55
C MET A 144 -8.21 11.12 -10.72
N GLY A 145 -8.16 11.20 -9.42
CA GLY A 145 -9.26 10.84 -8.51
C GLY A 145 -10.19 12.01 -8.17
N LEU A 146 -9.83 13.23 -8.54
CA LEU A 146 -10.62 14.46 -8.34
C LEU A 146 -11.21 14.96 -9.66
N PHE A 147 -10.45 14.84 -10.74
CA PHE A 147 -10.91 15.18 -12.09
C PHE A 147 -10.30 14.21 -13.10
N SER A 148 -11.03 13.95 -14.17
CA SER A 148 -10.62 12.96 -15.18
C SER A 148 -9.66 13.55 -16.19
N SER A 149 -8.83 12.70 -16.81
CA SER A 149 -7.93 13.06 -17.90
C SER A 149 -8.14 12.12 -19.10
N PRO A 150 -8.06 12.59 -20.33
CA PRO A 150 -8.08 11.74 -21.50
C PRO A 150 -7.07 10.60 -21.41
N LEU A 151 -7.35 9.49 -22.05
CA LEU A 151 -6.52 8.27 -22.12
C LEU A 151 -6.35 7.51 -20.80
N ARG A 152 -7.09 7.83 -19.74
CA ARG A 152 -6.93 7.23 -18.41
C ARG A 152 -8.24 6.81 -17.77
N SER A 153 -9.24 6.41 -18.56
CA SER A 153 -10.59 6.11 -18.08
C SER A 153 -10.63 5.12 -16.92
N GLY A 154 -10.03 3.94 -17.05
CA GLY A 154 -9.98 2.93 -15.99
C GLY A 154 -9.21 3.39 -14.76
N TYR A 155 -8.07 4.08 -14.96
CA TYR A 155 -7.28 4.63 -13.85
C TYR A 155 -8.03 5.73 -13.08
N CYS A 156 -8.67 6.67 -13.80
CA CYS A 156 -9.51 7.70 -13.17
C CYS A 156 -10.64 7.06 -12.36
N ALA A 157 -11.34 6.07 -12.92
CA ALA A 157 -12.41 5.37 -12.24
C ALA A 157 -11.93 4.73 -10.92
N ALA A 158 -10.80 4.02 -10.94
CA ALA A 158 -10.22 3.40 -9.75
C ALA A 158 -9.83 4.44 -8.69
N LYS A 159 -9.23 5.57 -9.09
CA LYS A 159 -8.82 6.61 -8.15
C LYS A 159 -10.00 7.42 -7.57
N HIS A 160 -11.08 7.64 -8.32
CA HIS A 160 -12.35 8.17 -7.79
C HIS A 160 -13.00 7.20 -6.80
N ALA A 161 -12.99 5.89 -7.12
CA ALA A 161 -13.53 4.87 -6.22
C ALA A 161 -12.80 4.84 -4.86
N LEU A 162 -11.47 5.05 -4.84
CA LEU A 162 -10.70 5.18 -3.59
C LEU A 162 -11.17 6.39 -2.76
N HIS A 163 -11.40 7.56 -3.36
CA HIS A 163 -11.97 8.70 -2.65
C HIS A 163 -13.32 8.35 -2.04
N GLY A 164 -14.26 7.81 -2.82
CA GLY A 164 -15.57 7.41 -2.31
C GLY A 164 -15.50 6.43 -1.14
N PHE A 165 -14.57 5.47 -1.19
CA PHE A 165 -14.41 4.48 -0.13
C PHE A 165 -13.79 5.07 1.15
N PHE A 166 -12.69 5.81 1.05
CA PHE A 166 -11.96 6.28 2.22
C PHE A 166 -12.56 7.53 2.87
N GLU A 167 -13.27 8.37 2.12
CA GLU A 167 -13.98 9.54 2.66
C GLU A 167 -15.29 9.16 3.37
N ALA A 168 -15.82 7.96 3.11
CA ALA A 168 -17.04 7.44 3.76
C ALA A 168 -16.77 6.70 5.09
N GLN A 169 -15.52 6.62 5.55
CA GLN A 169 -15.11 6.00 6.82
C GLN A 169 -14.84 7.06 7.90
#